data_742d248deb1d2b919d224d2e58c49150
#
_entry.id   742d248deb1d2b919d224d2e58c49150
#
_cell.length_a   1.000
_cell.length_b   1.000
_cell.length_c   1.000
_cell.angle_alpha   90.00
_cell.angle_beta   90.00
_cell.angle_gamma   90.00
#
_symmetry.space_group_name_H-M   'P 1'
#
loop_
_entity.id
_entity.type
_entity.pdbx_description
1 polymer ?
#
loop_
_entity_poly.entity_id
_entity_poly.type
_entity_poly.pdbx_seq_one_letter_code
_entity_poly.pdbx_strand_id
1 'polypeptide(L)'
;GTVFALLGPNGAGKTTVVRILSTLIRADAGEARVAGHDVRAGADRVRAEIGVTGQFSAVDDLLTGAENMMLMAGLRHLGREAGAARVRELLERFDLAQAAGRLPSTYSGGMRRRLDLAMTLVGSPSVIFLDEPTTGLDPRSRRTMWDSIRALVASGVTIFLTTQYLDEADELADQIAVLDHGRIVAQGSADQLKQRIPGGHLQLEFATVQALELASAMLDGAAREDGKLILRVPNDGSVASLRRLLAELDEGSVEVERLSTHTPDLDDVFFAVTGRPSTEAAAAA
;
A
#
# COMPACT_ATOMS: atom_id res chain seq x y z
N GLY A 1 3.09 12.67 11.56
CA GLY A 1 2.71 11.25 11.48
C GLY A 1 1.65 11.06 10.42
N THR A 2 2.06 10.73 9.21
CA THR A 2 1.20 10.40 8.07
C THR A 2 1.87 9.32 7.23
N VAL A 3 1.08 8.63 6.41
CA VAL A 3 1.58 7.67 5.41
C VAL A 3 1.45 8.28 4.01
N PHE A 4 2.56 8.39 3.30
CA PHE A 4 2.57 8.69 1.88
C PHE A 4 2.95 7.42 1.11
N ALA A 5 2.09 6.95 0.23
CA ALA A 5 2.35 5.79 -0.61
C ALA A 5 2.76 6.19 -2.03
N LEU A 6 3.88 5.66 -2.49
CA LEU A 6 4.30 5.70 -3.89
C LEU A 6 3.93 4.36 -4.55
N LEU A 7 2.79 4.35 -5.21
CA LEU A 7 2.20 3.18 -5.87
C LEU A 7 2.70 3.08 -7.31
N GLY A 8 2.99 1.89 -7.79
CA GLY A 8 3.33 1.69 -9.20
C GLY A 8 3.85 0.29 -9.50
N PRO A 9 3.91 -0.10 -10.78
CA PRO A 9 4.39 -1.42 -11.19
C PRO A 9 5.90 -1.57 -10.94
N ASN A 10 6.39 -2.80 -11.10
CA ASN A 10 7.82 -3.08 -11.07
C ASN A 10 8.51 -2.33 -12.22
N GLY A 11 9.66 -1.71 -11.91
CA GLY A 11 10.41 -0.90 -12.88
C GLY A 11 9.91 0.55 -13.05
N ALA A 12 8.82 0.97 -12.39
CA ALA A 12 8.34 2.36 -12.46
C ALA A 12 9.30 3.41 -11.88
N GLY A 13 10.26 2.98 -11.04
CA GLY A 13 11.25 3.88 -10.43
C GLY A 13 11.07 4.09 -8.92
N LYS A 14 10.17 3.37 -8.25
CA LYS A 14 9.86 3.50 -6.80
C LYS A 14 11.12 3.42 -5.92
N THR A 15 11.89 2.35 -6.04
CA THR A 15 13.15 2.15 -5.28
C THR A 15 14.18 3.24 -5.59
N THR A 16 14.22 3.75 -6.84
CA THR A 16 15.11 4.86 -7.21
C THR A 16 14.75 6.13 -6.44
N VAL A 17 13.47 6.44 -6.33
CA VAL A 17 12.99 7.58 -5.53
C VAL A 17 13.37 7.41 -4.05
N VAL A 18 13.15 6.23 -3.46
CA VAL A 18 13.57 5.95 -2.07
C VAL A 18 15.06 6.15 -1.91
N ARG A 19 15.89 5.64 -2.81
CA ARG A 19 17.35 5.78 -2.74
C ARG A 19 17.82 7.25 -2.85
N ILE A 20 17.14 8.08 -3.65
CA ILE A 20 17.43 9.52 -3.74
C ILE A 20 17.05 10.21 -2.43
N LEU A 21 15.82 10.00 -1.94
CA LEU A 21 15.32 10.64 -0.72
C LEU A 21 16.09 10.21 0.53
N SER A 22 16.56 8.95 0.56
CA SER A 22 17.41 8.43 1.64
C SER A 22 18.91 8.74 1.47
N THR A 23 19.26 9.56 0.49
CA THR A 23 20.65 10.01 0.22
C THR A 23 21.63 8.92 -0.25
N LEU A 24 21.13 7.73 -0.65
CA LEU A 24 21.95 6.61 -1.12
C LEU A 24 22.48 6.82 -2.53
N ILE A 25 21.73 7.54 -3.38
CA ILE A 25 22.15 7.97 -4.72
C ILE A 25 21.84 9.46 -4.92
N ARG A 26 22.52 10.10 -5.83
CA ARG A 26 22.28 11.50 -6.19
C ARG A 26 21.28 11.59 -7.34
N ALA A 27 20.34 12.54 -7.25
CA ALA A 27 19.51 12.92 -8.39
C ALA A 27 20.35 13.72 -9.41
N ASP A 28 20.06 13.51 -10.69
CA ASP A 28 20.75 14.28 -11.78
C ASP A 28 20.31 15.74 -11.77
N ALA A 29 19.02 16.00 -11.49
CA ALA A 29 18.45 17.35 -11.45
C ALA A 29 17.29 17.42 -10.43
N GLY A 30 16.82 18.63 -10.15
CA GLY A 30 15.72 18.89 -9.24
C GLY A 30 16.16 19.07 -7.79
N GLU A 31 15.19 19.35 -6.93
CA GLU A 31 15.39 19.58 -5.50
C GLU A 31 14.51 18.61 -4.72
N ALA A 32 15.02 18.09 -3.61
CA ALA A 32 14.26 17.26 -2.69
C ALA A 32 14.67 17.56 -1.25
N ARG A 33 13.70 17.52 -0.34
CA ARG A 33 13.91 17.74 1.09
C ARG A 33 13.24 16.65 1.90
N VAL A 34 13.92 16.20 2.94
CA VAL A 34 13.42 15.22 3.90
C VAL A 34 13.64 15.78 5.30
N ALA A 35 12.60 15.77 6.14
CA ALA A 35 12.61 16.38 7.46
C ALA A 35 13.13 17.84 7.44
N GLY A 36 12.79 18.62 6.39
CA GLY A 36 13.22 20.00 6.20
C GLY A 36 14.66 20.17 5.65
N HIS A 37 15.45 19.11 5.53
CA HIS A 37 16.84 19.14 5.05
C HIS A 37 16.93 18.76 3.57
N ASP A 38 17.76 19.49 2.82
CA ASP A 38 18.08 19.18 1.42
C ASP A 38 18.85 17.86 1.34
N VAL A 39 18.43 16.95 0.46
CA VAL A 39 19.01 15.59 0.35
C VAL A 39 20.47 15.60 -0.20
N ARG A 40 20.93 16.69 -0.85
CA ARG A 40 22.29 16.84 -1.37
C ARG A 40 23.17 17.60 -0.38
N ALA A 41 22.77 18.82 0.00
CA ALA A 41 23.57 19.71 0.84
C ALA A 41 23.50 19.32 2.33
N GLY A 42 22.41 18.70 2.77
CA GLY A 42 22.14 18.31 4.17
C GLY A 42 22.08 16.80 4.40
N ALA A 43 22.74 16.00 3.56
CA ALA A 43 22.64 14.52 3.59
C ALA A 43 22.87 13.89 4.97
N ASP A 44 23.85 14.39 5.75
CA ASP A 44 24.12 13.89 7.11
C ASP A 44 22.95 14.14 8.06
N ARG A 45 22.30 15.30 7.96
CA ARG A 45 21.12 15.65 8.74
C ARG A 45 19.92 14.79 8.35
N VAL A 46 19.74 14.57 7.02
CA VAL A 46 18.71 13.63 6.54
C VAL A 46 18.93 12.25 7.13
N ARG A 47 20.16 11.70 7.06
CA ARG A 47 20.47 10.37 7.60
C ARG A 47 20.27 10.24 9.11
N ALA A 48 20.42 11.32 9.87
CA ALA A 48 20.14 11.34 11.29
C ALA A 48 18.64 11.20 11.60
N GLU A 49 17.77 11.74 10.72
CA GLU A 49 16.33 11.82 10.89
C GLU A 49 15.56 10.64 10.30
N ILE A 50 16.21 9.80 9.47
CA ILE A 50 15.52 8.74 8.74
C ILE A 50 15.85 7.34 9.23
N GLY A 51 14.86 6.45 9.05
CA GLY A 51 15.02 5.01 8.99
C GLY A 51 14.74 4.50 7.59
N VAL A 52 15.42 3.46 7.14
CA VAL A 52 15.20 2.88 5.81
C VAL A 52 15.11 1.37 5.94
N THR A 53 14.02 0.79 5.50
CA THR A 53 13.89 -0.65 5.29
C THR A 53 13.87 -0.92 3.80
N GLY A 54 14.93 -1.53 3.29
CA GLY A 54 15.06 -1.81 1.85
C GLY A 54 14.31 -3.06 1.43
N GLN A 55 14.33 -3.34 0.13
CA GLN A 55 13.79 -4.57 -0.46
C GLN A 55 14.51 -5.81 0.08
N PHE A 56 15.81 -5.71 0.38
CA PHE A 56 16.57 -6.74 1.07
C PHE A 56 16.70 -6.37 2.55
N SER A 57 16.41 -7.34 3.42
CA SER A 57 16.54 -7.18 4.86
C SER A 57 18.00 -6.91 5.25
N ALA A 58 18.22 -5.90 6.10
CA ALA A 58 19.52 -5.59 6.67
C ALA A 58 19.90 -6.54 7.84
N VAL A 59 19.08 -7.54 8.12
CA VAL A 59 19.28 -8.51 9.19
C VAL A 59 20.45 -9.44 8.87
N ASP A 60 21.44 -9.50 9.74
CA ASP A 60 22.56 -10.44 9.67
C ASP A 60 22.11 -11.81 10.25
N ASP A 61 22.21 -12.85 9.43
CA ASP A 61 21.81 -14.22 9.80
C ASP A 61 22.80 -14.91 10.76
N LEU A 62 23.99 -14.36 10.96
CA LEU A 62 25.01 -14.86 11.89
C LEU A 62 24.83 -14.30 13.30
N LEU A 63 24.03 -13.26 13.47
CA LEU A 63 23.71 -12.63 14.74
C LEU A 63 22.30 -13.00 15.20
N THR A 64 22.07 -13.12 16.49
CA THR A 64 20.72 -13.26 17.05
C THR A 64 19.88 -12.00 16.80
N GLY A 65 18.56 -12.08 16.99
CA GLY A 65 17.70 -10.88 16.87
C GLY A 65 18.13 -9.74 17.79
N ALA A 66 18.49 -10.05 19.04
CA ALA A 66 18.99 -9.05 19.99
C ALA A 66 20.33 -8.46 19.57
N GLU A 67 21.27 -9.26 19.06
CA GLU A 67 22.58 -8.80 18.59
C GLU A 67 22.46 -7.89 17.36
N ASN A 68 21.58 -8.23 16.41
CA ASN A 68 21.23 -7.34 15.28
C ASN A 68 20.76 -5.96 15.77
N MET A 69 19.85 -5.94 16.74
CA MET A 69 19.34 -4.70 17.32
C MET A 69 20.43 -3.93 18.07
N MET A 70 21.31 -4.63 18.84
CA MET A 70 22.44 -4.01 19.54
C MET A 70 23.48 -3.46 18.58
N LEU A 71 23.74 -4.11 17.45
CA LEU A 71 24.59 -3.59 16.38
C LEU A 71 24.05 -2.24 15.88
N MET A 72 22.73 -2.13 15.63
CA MET A 72 22.11 -0.87 15.23
C MET A 72 22.24 0.20 16.33
N ALA A 73 22.10 -0.16 17.60
CA ALA A 73 22.31 0.77 18.71
C ALA A 73 23.75 1.31 18.74
N GLY A 74 24.73 0.46 18.47
CA GLY A 74 26.15 0.86 18.34
C GLY A 74 26.38 1.80 17.16
N LEU A 75 25.83 1.48 15.97
CA LEU A 75 25.90 2.32 14.76
C LEU A 75 25.24 3.70 14.94
N ARG A 76 24.21 3.78 15.78
CA ARG A 76 23.53 5.03 16.17
C ARG A 76 24.20 5.74 17.34
N HIS A 77 25.36 5.25 17.80
CA HIS A 77 26.14 5.80 18.92
C HIS A 77 25.34 5.90 20.24
N LEU A 78 24.36 5.03 20.44
CA LEU A 78 23.68 4.93 21.73
C LEU A 78 24.63 4.31 22.75
N GLY A 79 24.70 4.92 23.93
CA GLY A 79 25.46 4.33 25.05
C GLY A 79 24.93 2.93 25.40
N ARG A 80 25.80 2.07 25.95
CA ARG A 80 25.51 0.66 26.20
C ARG A 80 24.20 0.43 26.96
N GLU A 81 23.94 1.20 27.98
CA GLU A 81 22.75 1.07 28.83
C GLU A 81 21.49 1.57 28.12
N ALA A 82 21.56 2.76 27.50
CA ALA A 82 20.46 3.34 26.71
C ALA A 82 20.13 2.45 25.51
N GLY A 83 21.14 1.94 24.81
CA GLY A 83 20.97 1.01 23.69
C GLY A 83 20.28 -0.28 24.13
N ALA A 84 20.70 -0.90 25.24
CA ALA A 84 20.08 -2.11 25.75
C ALA A 84 18.63 -1.89 26.20
N ALA A 85 18.31 -0.75 26.81
CA ALA A 85 16.94 -0.38 27.17
C ALA A 85 16.06 -0.21 25.91
N ARG A 86 16.56 0.53 24.91
CA ARG A 86 15.86 0.74 23.65
C ARG A 86 15.61 -0.54 22.87
N VAL A 87 16.60 -1.42 22.80
CA VAL A 87 16.48 -2.72 22.14
C VAL A 87 15.42 -3.58 22.82
N ARG A 88 15.38 -3.63 24.15
CA ARG A 88 14.36 -4.39 24.90
C ARG A 88 12.96 -3.86 24.59
N GLU A 89 12.76 -2.54 24.68
CA GLU A 89 11.49 -1.88 24.37
C GLU A 89 10.99 -2.25 22.96
N LEU A 90 11.88 -2.16 21.95
CA LEU A 90 11.51 -2.45 20.57
C LEU A 90 11.22 -3.94 20.34
N LEU A 91 12.00 -4.85 20.93
CA LEU A 91 11.73 -6.28 20.85
C LEU A 91 10.38 -6.65 21.47
N GLU A 92 9.99 -6.02 22.57
CA GLU A 92 8.66 -6.17 23.18
C GLU A 92 7.57 -5.59 22.27
N ARG A 93 7.74 -4.35 21.78
CA ARG A 93 6.78 -3.66 20.90
C ARG A 93 6.47 -4.44 19.62
N PHE A 94 7.46 -5.15 19.06
CA PHE A 94 7.32 -5.92 17.83
C PHE A 94 7.04 -7.41 18.06
N ASP A 95 6.74 -7.82 19.29
CA ASP A 95 6.47 -9.21 19.67
C ASP A 95 7.60 -10.17 19.23
N LEU A 96 8.84 -9.76 19.52
CA LEU A 96 10.07 -10.51 19.22
C LEU A 96 10.86 -10.89 20.47
N ALA A 97 10.40 -10.49 21.68
CA ALA A 97 11.11 -10.69 22.93
C ALA A 97 11.45 -12.17 23.17
N GLN A 98 10.50 -13.09 22.93
CA GLN A 98 10.69 -14.54 23.10
C GLN A 98 11.67 -15.15 22.08
N ALA A 99 11.85 -14.51 20.94
CA ALA A 99 12.73 -14.97 19.87
C ALA A 99 14.08 -14.22 19.86
N ALA A 100 14.28 -13.23 20.71
CA ALA A 100 15.42 -12.31 20.69
C ALA A 100 16.80 -13.01 20.70
N GLY A 101 16.93 -14.13 21.41
CA GLY A 101 18.16 -14.94 21.50
C GLY A 101 18.33 -15.97 20.37
N ARG A 102 17.43 -16.02 19.39
CA ARG A 102 17.50 -16.98 18.28
C ARG A 102 18.07 -16.31 17.03
N LEU A 103 18.67 -17.12 16.14
CA LEU A 103 19.14 -16.63 14.83
C LEU A 103 17.94 -16.31 13.91
N PRO A 104 18.00 -15.23 13.11
CA PRO A 104 16.96 -14.86 12.17
C PRO A 104 16.66 -15.91 11.09
N SER A 105 17.58 -16.80 10.79
CA SER A 105 17.36 -17.98 9.93
C SER A 105 16.24 -18.90 10.45
N THR A 106 15.93 -18.85 11.75
CA THR A 106 14.83 -19.61 12.40
C THR A 106 13.54 -18.83 12.52
N TYR A 107 13.49 -17.59 12.05
CA TYR A 107 12.31 -16.74 12.09
C TYR A 107 11.38 -17.05 10.91
N SER A 108 10.06 -16.82 11.11
CA SER A 108 9.16 -16.72 9.96
C SER A 108 9.46 -15.44 9.14
N GLY A 109 9.00 -15.40 7.90
CA GLY A 109 9.16 -14.19 7.06
C GLY A 109 8.60 -12.93 7.74
N GLY A 110 7.43 -13.04 8.39
CA GLY A 110 6.84 -11.95 9.15
C GLY A 110 7.66 -11.53 10.38
N MET A 111 8.25 -12.46 11.11
CA MET A 111 9.15 -12.15 12.24
C MET A 111 10.41 -11.44 11.75
N ARG A 112 11.00 -11.92 10.64
CA ARG A 112 12.19 -11.31 10.06
C ARG A 112 11.90 -9.87 9.59
N ARG A 113 10.74 -9.64 8.98
CA ARG A 113 10.33 -8.30 8.53
C ARG A 113 10.04 -7.36 9.68
N ARG A 114 9.44 -7.86 10.78
CA ARG A 114 9.26 -7.09 12.02
C ARG A 114 10.59 -6.73 12.68
N LEU A 115 11.57 -7.64 12.68
CA LEU A 115 12.92 -7.36 13.18
C LEU A 115 13.58 -6.25 12.35
N ASP A 116 13.52 -6.33 11.02
CA ASP A 116 14.07 -5.34 10.10
C ASP A 116 13.46 -3.94 10.36
N LEU A 117 12.13 -3.87 10.53
CA LEU A 117 11.44 -2.63 10.91
C LEU A 117 11.87 -2.13 12.30
N ALA A 118 11.98 -3.02 13.29
CA ALA A 118 12.43 -2.67 14.63
C ALA A 118 13.86 -2.10 14.64
N MET A 119 14.75 -2.67 13.82
CA MET A 119 16.13 -2.17 13.66
C MET A 119 16.17 -0.73 13.16
N THR A 120 15.27 -0.34 12.24
CA THR A 120 15.22 1.05 11.73
C THR A 120 14.79 2.06 12.81
N LEU A 121 14.05 1.60 13.83
CA LEU A 121 13.53 2.43 14.91
C LEU A 121 14.51 2.67 16.06
N VAL A 122 15.64 1.99 16.07
CA VAL A 122 16.64 2.13 17.15
C VAL A 122 17.12 3.58 17.29
N GLY A 123 17.27 4.29 16.16
CA GLY A 123 17.67 5.71 16.13
C GLY A 123 16.55 6.71 16.36
N SER A 124 15.32 6.28 16.67
CA SER A 124 14.14 7.15 16.82
C SER A 124 13.91 8.12 15.64
N PRO A 125 13.84 7.61 14.40
CA PRO A 125 13.69 8.46 13.21
C PRO A 125 12.35 9.20 13.21
N SER A 126 12.33 10.40 12.62
CA SER A 126 11.11 11.16 12.36
C SER A 126 10.40 10.73 11.06
N VAL A 127 11.17 10.17 10.11
CA VAL A 127 10.67 9.65 8.82
C VAL A 127 11.21 8.24 8.57
N ILE A 128 10.35 7.33 8.12
CA ILE A 128 10.77 5.97 7.73
C ILE A 128 10.41 5.72 6.27
N PHE A 129 11.39 5.26 5.51
CA PHE A 129 11.20 4.75 4.15
C PHE A 129 11.00 3.23 4.20
N LEU A 130 9.87 2.75 3.68
CA LEU A 130 9.55 1.33 3.56
C LEU A 130 9.46 0.97 2.07
N ASP A 131 10.44 0.23 1.57
CA ASP A 131 10.45 -0.21 0.18
C ASP A 131 9.83 -1.61 0.07
N GLU A 132 8.56 -1.66 -0.41
CA GLU A 132 7.74 -2.87 -0.56
C GLU A 132 7.68 -3.74 0.72
N PRO A 133 7.18 -3.21 1.86
CA PRO A 133 7.34 -3.83 3.17
C PRO A 133 6.62 -5.18 3.33
N THR A 134 5.61 -5.46 2.52
CA THR A 134 4.78 -6.68 2.65
C THR A 134 5.00 -7.69 1.54
N THR A 135 5.91 -7.42 0.60
CA THR A 135 6.21 -8.36 -0.49
C THR A 135 6.69 -9.69 0.05
N GLY A 136 6.06 -10.79 -0.42
CA GLY A 136 6.38 -12.15 0.00
C GLY A 136 5.84 -12.57 1.37
N LEU A 137 5.05 -11.74 2.04
CA LEU A 137 4.37 -12.10 3.27
C LEU A 137 3.03 -12.79 3.01
N ASP A 138 2.69 -13.73 3.87
CA ASP A 138 1.35 -14.30 3.93
C ASP A 138 0.32 -13.26 4.40
N PRO A 139 -1.01 -13.46 4.15
CA PRO A 139 -2.03 -12.47 4.48
C PRO A 139 -2.08 -12.08 5.96
N ARG A 140 -1.79 -13.00 6.88
CA ARG A 140 -1.77 -12.73 8.32
C ARG A 140 -0.57 -11.86 8.69
N SER A 141 0.62 -12.19 8.18
CA SER A 141 1.84 -11.42 8.39
C SER A 141 1.74 -10.02 7.78
N ARG A 142 1.08 -9.87 6.62
CA ARG A 142 0.80 -8.59 5.98
C ARG A 142 -0.05 -7.69 6.90
N ARG A 143 -1.17 -8.19 7.43
CA ARG A 143 -2.01 -7.43 8.38
C ARG A 143 -1.24 -7.01 9.63
N THR A 144 -0.45 -7.91 10.22
CA THR A 144 0.39 -7.58 11.39
C THR A 144 1.39 -6.47 11.07
N MET A 145 1.96 -6.45 9.85
CA MET A 145 2.84 -5.38 9.39
C MET A 145 2.09 -4.05 9.25
N TRP A 146 0.89 -4.05 8.67
CA TRP A 146 0.05 -2.86 8.58
C TRP A 146 -0.31 -2.28 9.95
N ASP A 147 -0.65 -3.13 10.92
CA ASP A 147 -0.90 -2.70 12.31
C ASP A 147 0.34 -2.07 12.94
N SER A 148 1.52 -2.62 12.65
CA SER A 148 2.79 -2.05 13.10
C SER A 148 3.05 -0.67 12.49
N ILE A 149 2.76 -0.49 11.20
CA ILE A 149 2.89 0.79 10.48
C ILE A 149 1.91 1.83 11.09
N ARG A 150 0.62 1.46 11.30
CA ARG A 150 -0.37 2.34 11.93
C ARG A 150 0.05 2.78 13.33
N ALA A 151 0.60 1.85 14.14
CA ALA A 151 1.09 2.17 15.47
C ALA A 151 2.28 3.15 15.45
N LEU A 152 3.14 3.10 14.42
CA LEU A 152 4.22 4.06 14.23
C LEU A 152 3.70 5.44 13.86
N VAL A 153 2.74 5.51 12.94
CA VAL A 153 2.09 6.78 12.55
C VAL A 153 1.39 7.42 13.74
N ALA A 154 0.64 6.64 14.52
CA ALA A 154 0.00 7.10 15.75
C ALA A 154 0.99 7.65 16.80
N SER A 155 2.26 7.17 16.79
CA SER A 155 3.34 7.71 17.62
C SER A 155 4.03 8.95 17.04
N GLY A 156 3.55 9.49 15.88
CA GLY A 156 4.04 10.72 15.26
C GLY A 156 5.09 10.50 14.16
N VAL A 157 5.45 9.27 13.83
CA VAL A 157 6.42 8.95 12.76
C VAL A 157 5.76 9.12 11.41
N THR A 158 6.42 9.78 10.47
CA THR A 158 5.98 9.88 9.08
C THR A 158 6.52 8.69 8.27
N ILE A 159 5.67 8.05 7.49
CA ILE A 159 6.03 6.88 6.67
C ILE A 159 5.98 7.27 5.19
N PHE A 160 7.07 6.99 4.47
CA PHE A 160 7.09 6.97 3.01
C PHE A 160 7.15 5.51 2.56
N LEU A 161 6.06 5.02 1.98
CA LEU A 161 5.86 3.63 1.60
C LEU A 161 5.91 3.50 0.08
N THR A 162 6.67 2.54 -0.44
CA THR A 162 6.50 2.11 -1.83
C THR A 162 5.76 0.79 -1.89
N THR A 163 4.87 0.64 -2.84
CA THR A 163 4.15 -0.62 -3.04
C THR A 163 3.71 -0.80 -4.49
N GLN A 164 3.48 -2.03 -4.88
CA GLN A 164 2.76 -2.41 -6.09
C GLN A 164 1.35 -2.93 -5.77
N TYR A 165 1.03 -3.12 -4.49
CA TYR A 165 -0.25 -3.63 -4.02
C TYR A 165 -1.21 -2.49 -3.75
N LEU A 166 -2.34 -2.50 -4.45
CA LEU A 166 -3.36 -1.45 -4.35
C LEU A 166 -4.09 -1.50 -3.02
N ASP A 167 -4.34 -2.70 -2.49
CA ASP A 167 -4.92 -2.93 -1.17
C ASP A 167 -4.07 -2.34 -0.04
N GLU A 168 -2.74 -2.42 -0.14
CA GLU A 168 -1.83 -1.82 0.83
C GLU A 168 -1.88 -0.29 0.80
N ALA A 169 -1.91 0.30 -0.40
CA ALA A 169 -2.03 1.74 -0.56
C ALA A 169 -3.40 2.26 -0.06
N ASP A 170 -4.48 1.55 -0.38
CA ASP A 170 -5.85 1.89 0.05
C ASP A 170 -6.00 1.85 1.58
N GLU A 171 -5.41 0.83 2.21
CA GLU A 171 -5.56 0.55 3.65
C GLU A 171 -4.70 1.46 4.54
N LEU A 172 -3.53 1.89 4.05
CA LEU A 172 -2.54 2.57 4.87
C LEU A 172 -2.36 4.06 4.56
N ALA A 173 -2.54 4.47 3.31
CA ALA A 173 -2.04 5.76 2.87
C ALA A 173 -3.03 6.92 3.10
N ASP A 174 -2.55 8.01 3.71
CA ASP A 174 -3.26 9.28 3.72
C ASP A 174 -3.18 9.98 2.36
N GLN A 175 -2.05 9.78 1.65
CA GLN A 175 -1.82 10.31 0.30
C GLN A 175 -1.13 9.25 -0.55
N ILE A 176 -1.59 9.11 -1.78
CA ILE A 176 -1.06 8.17 -2.78
C ILE A 176 -0.58 8.96 -3.98
N ALA A 177 0.62 8.66 -4.46
CA ALA A 177 1.07 9.07 -5.79
C ALA A 177 1.27 7.81 -6.65
N VAL A 178 0.63 7.79 -7.81
CA VAL A 178 0.78 6.71 -8.80
C VAL A 178 1.94 7.04 -9.71
N LEU A 179 2.98 6.20 -9.67
CA LEU A 179 4.19 6.33 -10.48
C LEU A 179 4.14 5.34 -11.65
N ASP A 180 4.21 5.84 -12.87
CA ASP A 180 4.35 5.02 -14.08
C ASP A 180 5.45 5.58 -14.97
N HIS A 181 6.36 4.71 -15.44
CA HIS A 181 7.50 5.09 -16.29
C HIS A 181 8.30 6.32 -15.78
N GLY A 182 8.53 6.41 -14.48
CA GLY A 182 9.27 7.50 -13.84
C GLY A 182 8.50 8.82 -13.72
N ARG A 183 7.18 8.83 -13.98
CA ARG A 183 6.33 10.01 -13.88
C ARG A 183 5.18 9.77 -12.91
N ILE A 184 4.84 10.79 -12.12
CA ILE A 184 3.61 10.76 -11.34
C ILE A 184 2.44 11.04 -12.28
N VAL A 185 1.55 10.04 -12.45
CA VAL A 185 0.39 10.11 -13.35
C VAL A 185 -0.91 10.47 -12.61
N ALA A 186 -0.98 10.21 -11.30
CA ALA A 186 -2.08 10.62 -10.44
C ALA A 186 -1.59 10.83 -9.01
N GLN A 187 -2.25 11.71 -8.25
CA GLN A 187 -1.98 11.95 -6.83
C GLN A 187 -3.25 12.39 -6.11
N GLY A 188 -3.42 11.94 -4.87
CA GLY A 188 -4.53 12.30 -3.98
C GLY A 188 -4.70 11.29 -2.84
N SER A 189 -5.72 11.47 -2.00
CA SER A 189 -6.15 10.38 -1.11
C SER A 189 -6.79 9.25 -1.92
N ALA A 190 -6.95 8.06 -1.34
CA ALA A 190 -7.62 6.94 -1.98
C ALA A 190 -9.01 7.36 -2.50
N ASP A 191 -9.81 8.04 -1.67
CA ASP A 191 -11.14 8.52 -2.04
C ASP A 191 -11.11 9.55 -3.18
N GLN A 192 -10.16 10.50 -3.14
CA GLN A 192 -9.99 11.48 -4.22
C GLN A 192 -9.61 10.84 -5.55
N LEU A 193 -8.79 9.79 -5.51
CA LEU A 193 -8.41 9.05 -6.71
C LEU A 193 -9.59 8.25 -7.27
N LYS A 194 -10.33 7.54 -6.42
CA LYS A 194 -11.54 6.79 -6.79
C LYS A 194 -12.62 7.69 -7.38
N GLN A 195 -12.81 8.91 -6.85
CA GLN A 195 -13.78 9.89 -7.38
C GLN A 195 -13.44 10.44 -8.77
N ARG A 196 -12.18 10.31 -9.24
CA ARG A 196 -11.79 10.74 -10.60
C ARG A 196 -12.23 9.76 -11.68
N ILE A 197 -12.57 8.55 -11.30
CA ILE A 197 -13.05 7.53 -12.23
C ILE A 197 -14.56 7.67 -12.36
N PRO A 198 -15.10 7.81 -13.59
CA PRO A 198 -16.54 7.91 -13.77
C PRO A 198 -17.24 6.65 -13.27
N GLY A 199 -18.14 6.83 -12.33
CA GLY A 199 -19.26 5.97 -12.02
C GLY A 199 -18.95 4.57 -11.51
N GLY A 200 -19.33 4.31 -10.24
CA GLY A 200 -19.70 2.97 -9.84
C GLY A 200 -20.75 2.41 -10.82
N HIS A 201 -20.86 1.12 -10.87
CA HIS A 201 -21.91 0.47 -11.66
C HIS A 201 -22.59 -0.61 -10.83
N LEU A 202 -23.83 -0.84 -11.14
CA LEU A 202 -24.54 -2.01 -10.67
C LEU A 202 -24.34 -3.13 -11.69
N GLN A 203 -23.92 -4.28 -11.22
CA GLN A 203 -23.81 -5.48 -12.03
C GLN A 203 -25.06 -6.32 -11.80
N LEU A 204 -25.80 -6.56 -12.86
CA LEU A 204 -27.00 -7.37 -12.90
C LEU A 204 -26.68 -8.69 -13.61
N GLU A 205 -26.89 -9.82 -12.94
CA GLU A 205 -26.75 -11.15 -13.53
C GLU A 205 -28.13 -11.72 -13.85
N PHE A 206 -28.28 -12.30 -15.03
CA PHE A 206 -29.55 -12.82 -15.51
C PHE A 206 -29.48 -14.32 -15.76
N ALA A 207 -30.58 -15.04 -15.51
CA ALA A 207 -30.69 -16.46 -15.79
C ALA A 207 -30.83 -16.76 -17.30
N THR A 208 -31.33 -15.79 -18.09
CA THR A 208 -31.65 -16.00 -19.50
C THR A 208 -31.19 -14.83 -20.38
N VAL A 209 -30.89 -15.14 -21.66
CA VAL A 209 -30.56 -14.14 -22.68
C VAL A 209 -31.71 -13.17 -22.89
N GLN A 210 -32.95 -13.65 -22.82
CA GLN A 210 -34.14 -12.80 -23.02
C GLN A 210 -34.27 -11.73 -21.93
N ALA A 211 -34.05 -12.08 -20.65
CA ALA A 211 -34.07 -11.12 -19.56
C ALA A 211 -32.93 -10.07 -19.70
N LEU A 212 -31.74 -10.49 -20.11
CA LEU A 212 -30.62 -9.60 -20.41
C LEU A 212 -30.95 -8.63 -21.55
N GLU A 213 -31.60 -9.11 -22.62
CA GLU A 213 -31.98 -8.26 -23.78
C GLU A 213 -33.03 -7.22 -23.40
N LEU A 214 -34.05 -7.62 -22.62
CA LEU A 214 -35.07 -6.71 -22.13
C LEU A 214 -34.45 -5.63 -21.23
N ALA A 215 -33.64 -6.04 -20.23
CA ALA A 215 -32.95 -5.11 -19.35
C ALA A 215 -32.05 -4.14 -20.12
N SER A 216 -31.29 -4.65 -21.11
CA SER A 216 -30.39 -3.83 -21.92
C SER A 216 -31.11 -2.82 -22.80
N ALA A 217 -32.38 -3.10 -23.21
CA ALA A 217 -33.18 -2.17 -23.97
C ALA A 217 -33.86 -1.10 -23.10
N MET A 218 -34.04 -1.37 -21.81
CA MET A 218 -34.73 -0.46 -20.89
C MET A 218 -33.77 0.47 -20.15
N LEU A 219 -32.57 0.00 -19.82
CA LEU A 219 -31.64 0.70 -18.96
C LEU A 219 -30.65 1.50 -19.79
N ASP A 220 -30.78 2.82 -19.75
CA ASP A 220 -29.90 3.73 -20.48
C ASP A 220 -28.46 3.66 -19.99
N GLY A 221 -27.52 3.65 -20.95
CA GLY A 221 -26.06 3.63 -20.65
C GLY A 221 -25.55 2.28 -20.14
N ALA A 222 -26.38 1.25 -20.12
CA ALA A 222 -25.98 -0.09 -19.69
C ALA A 222 -25.02 -0.74 -20.72
N ALA A 223 -23.97 -1.40 -20.21
CA ALA A 223 -22.98 -2.12 -21.02
C ALA A 223 -23.06 -3.63 -20.74
N ARG A 224 -23.09 -4.44 -21.80
CA ARG A 224 -23.04 -5.91 -21.68
C ARG A 224 -21.62 -6.39 -21.50
N GLU A 225 -21.44 -7.44 -20.70
CA GLU A 225 -20.16 -8.14 -20.60
C GLU A 225 -20.13 -9.30 -21.61
N ASP A 226 -19.14 -9.29 -22.51
CA ASP A 226 -19.02 -10.27 -23.58
C ASP A 226 -19.00 -11.70 -23.06
N GLY A 227 -19.87 -12.55 -23.63
CA GLY A 227 -19.95 -13.99 -23.31
C GLY A 227 -20.58 -14.34 -21.95
N LYS A 228 -21.09 -13.34 -21.22
CA LYS A 228 -21.78 -13.54 -19.93
C LYS A 228 -23.20 -12.95 -19.96
N LEU A 229 -24.08 -13.49 -19.09
CA LEU A 229 -25.42 -12.94 -18.87
C LEU A 229 -25.40 -11.80 -17.84
N ILE A 230 -24.50 -10.81 -18.07
CA ILE A 230 -24.23 -9.72 -17.15
C ILE A 230 -24.43 -8.39 -17.85
N LEU A 231 -25.11 -7.47 -17.16
CA LEU A 231 -25.30 -6.10 -17.56
C LEU A 231 -24.71 -5.17 -16.50
N ARG A 232 -23.87 -4.21 -16.92
CA ARG A 232 -23.33 -3.17 -16.06
C ARG A 232 -24.10 -1.89 -16.30
N VAL A 233 -24.73 -1.37 -15.25
CA VAL A 233 -25.53 -0.15 -15.29
C VAL A 233 -24.85 0.94 -14.51
N PRO A 234 -24.51 2.10 -15.09
CA PRO A 234 -23.91 3.22 -14.38
C PRO A 234 -24.75 3.60 -13.16
N ASN A 235 -24.08 3.75 -12.00
CA ASN A 235 -24.74 4.07 -10.74
C ASN A 235 -23.84 4.96 -9.88
N ASP A 236 -24.45 5.96 -9.22
CA ASP A 236 -23.73 6.88 -8.34
C ASP A 236 -23.53 6.36 -6.91
N GLY A 237 -23.92 5.08 -6.66
CA GLY A 237 -23.85 4.45 -5.35
C GLY A 237 -24.96 4.89 -4.36
N SER A 238 -25.85 5.80 -4.77
CA SER A 238 -26.92 6.27 -3.88
C SER A 238 -28.07 5.27 -3.78
N VAL A 239 -28.70 5.21 -2.60
CA VAL A 239 -29.92 4.42 -2.37
C VAL A 239 -31.05 4.87 -3.28
N ALA A 240 -31.09 6.16 -3.65
CA ALA A 240 -32.11 6.69 -4.56
C ALA A 240 -31.94 6.15 -5.98
N SER A 241 -30.70 6.07 -6.47
CA SER A 241 -30.39 5.51 -7.80
C SER A 241 -30.69 4.00 -7.84
N LEU A 242 -30.34 3.26 -6.78
CA LEU A 242 -30.66 1.85 -6.66
C LEU A 242 -32.16 1.60 -6.66
N ARG A 243 -32.94 2.38 -5.89
CA ARG A 243 -34.41 2.26 -5.87
C ARG A 243 -35.05 2.52 -7.24
N ARG A 244 -34.55 3.52 -7.96
CA ARG A 244 -35.04 3.83 -9.32
C ARG A 244 -34.82 2.64 -10.25
N LEU A 245 -33.59 2.10 -10.26
CA LEU A 245 -33.26 0.93 -11.07
C LEU A 245 -34.16 -0.26 -10.78
N LEU A 246 -34.36 -0.58 -9.48
CA LEU A 246 -35.23 -1.69 -9.08
C LEU A 246 -36.70 -1.47 -9.53
N ALA A 247 -37.21 -0.24 -9.43
CA ALA A 247 -38.55 0.09 -9.91
C ALA A 247 -38.68 -0.07 -11.44
N GLU A 248 -37.69 0.35 -12.22
CA GLU A 248 -37.64 0.17 -13.67
C GLU A 248 -37.63 -1.31 -14.07
N LEU A 249 -36.87 -2.16 -13.35
CA LEU A 249 -36.83 -3.60 -13.58
C LEU A 249 -38.17 -4.27 -13.24
N ASP A 250 -38.81 -3.86 -12.11
CA ASP A 250 -40.13 -4.36 -11.70
C ASP A 250 -41.21 -3.98 -12.72
N GLU A 251 -41.23 -2.73 -13.20
CA GLU A 251 -42.18 -2.27 -14.25
C GLU A 251 -42.00 -3.05 -15.55
N GLY A 252 -40.78 -3.39 -15.92
CA GLY A 252 -40.46 -4.20 -17.08
C GLY A 252 -40.67 -5.71 -16.88
N SER A 253 -41.02 -6.16 -15.68
CA SER A 253 -41.11 -7.59 -15.33
C SER A 253 -39.83 -8.36 -15.67
N VAL A 254 -38.67 -7.73 -15.46
CA VAL A 254 -37.36 -8.32 -15.72
C VAL A 254 -36.83 -8.96 -14.45
N GLU A 255 -36.69 -10.29 -14.45
CA GLU A 255 -36.11 -11.01 -13.34
C GLU A 255 -34.58 -10.95 -13.36
N VAL A 256 -33.97 -10.48 -12.27
CA VAL A 256 -32.54 -10.42 -12.03
C VAL A 256 -32.17 -11.53 -11.04
N GLU A 257 -31.24 -12.39 -11.41
CA GLU A 257 -30.80 -13.48 -10.54
C GLU A 257 -29.91 -12.97 -9.40
N ARG A 258 -29.01 -12.02 -9.72
CA ARG A 258 -28.11 -11.39 -8.74
C ARG A 258 -27.87 -9.94 -9.08
N LEU A 259 -27.82 -9.11 -8.04
CA LEU A 259 -27.40 -7.73 -8.10
C LEU A 259 -26.19 -7.53 -7.21
N SER A 260 -25.13 -6.94 -7.76
CA SER A 260 -23.97 -6.50 -7.00
C SER A 260 -23.62 -5.06 -7.32
N THR A 261 -23.11 -4.34 -6.33
CA THR A 261 -22.67 -2.95 -6.49
C THR A 261 -21.16 -2.96 -6.65
N HIS A 262 -20.68 -2.40 -7.75
CA HIS A 262 -19.27 -2.10 -7.92
C HIS A 262 -19.05 -0.60 -7.68
N THR A 263 -18.31 -0.30 -6.61
CA THR A 263 -17.80 1.05 -6.37
C THR A 263 -16.37 1.11 -6.92
N PRO A 264 -15.97 2.20 -7.60
CA PRO A 264 -14.62 2.32 -8.10
C PRO A 264 -13.60 2.06 -7.00
N ASP A 265 -12.63 1.21 -7.29
CA ASP A 265 -11.51 0.91 -6.42
C ASP A 265 -10.20 1.48 -6.98
N LEU A 266 -9.08 1.23 -6.30
CA LEU A 266 -7.79 1.70 -6.80
C LEU A 266 -7.31 0.92 -8.02
N ASP A 267 -7.83 -0.30 -8.28
CA ASP A 267 -7.57 -1.06 -9.51
C ASP A 267 -8.13 -0.32 -10.72
N ASP A 268 -9.36 0.17 -10.63
CA ASP A 268 -9.99 0.98 -11.67
C ASP A 268 -9.21 2.27 -11.94
N VAL A 269 -8.77 2.94 -10.85
CA VAL A 269 -7.92 4.13 -10.96
C VAL A 269 -6.62 3.81 -11.69
N PHE A 270 -5.95 2.74 -11.26
CA PHE A 270 -4.67 2.34 -11.83
C PHE A 270 -4.80 2.01 -13.32
N PHE A 271 -5.82 1.23 -13.69
CA PHE A 271 -6.11 0.91 -15.10
C PHE A 271 -6.40 2.17 -15.92
N ALA A 272 -7.23 3.07 -15.42
CA ALA A 272 -7.60 4.29 -16.14
C ALA A 272 -6.41 5.23 -16.40
N VAL A 273 -5.44 5.32 -15.45
CA VAL A 273 -4.31 6.24 -15.58
C VAL A 273 -3.09 5.62 -16.27
N THR A 274 -2.96 4.28 -16.27
CA THR A 274 -1.80 3.56 -16.86
C THR A 274 -2.15 2.81 -18.14
N GLY A 275 -3.44 2.53 -18.39
CA GLY A 275 -3.91 1.70 -19.50
C GLY A 275 -3.57 0.22 -19.36
N ARG A 276 -3.23 -0.24 -18.14
CA ARG A 276 -2.81 -1.63 -17.83
C ARG A 276 -3.56 -2.16 -16.62
N PRO A 277 -3.94 -3.46 -16.61
CA PRO A 277 -4.49 -4.09 -15.40
C PRO A 277 -3.44 -4.06 -14.28
N SER A 278 -3.91 -4.03 -13.03
CA SER A 278 -3.04 -4.19 -11.87
C SER A 278 -2.31 -5.54 -11.91
N THR A 279 -1.19 -5.65 -11.20
CA THR A 279 -0.42 -6.90 -11.13
C THR A 279 -1.23 -8.03 -10.48
N GLU A 280 -2.18 -7.73 -9.61
CA GLU A 280 -3.10 -8.71 -9.00
C GLU A 280 -4.15 -9.22 -10.00
N ALA A 281 -4.74 -8.34 -10.80
CA ALA A 281 -5.68 -8.73 -11.85
C ALA A 281 -5.01 -9.56 -12.94
N ALA A 282 -3.74 -9.29 -13.26
CA ALA A 282 -2.96 -10.06 -14.23
C ALA A 282 -2.53 -11.45 -13.72
N ALA A 283 -2.48 -11.67 -12.42
CA ALA A 283 -2.15 -12.97 -11.81
C ALA A 283 -3.39 -13.88 -11.63
N ALA A 284 -4.60 -13.30 -11.70
CA ALA A 284 -5.88 -14.00 -11.56
C ALA A 284 -6.53 -14.39 -12.91
N ALA A 285 -5.99 -13.92 -14.04
CA ALA A 285 -6.37 -14.26 -15.41
C ALA A 285 -5.42 -15.31 -16.02
#